data_00290c06c2fe9083bf2689ca02950fa4
#
_entry.id   00290c06c2fe9083bf2689ca02950fa4
#
_cell.length_a   1.000
_cell.length_b   1.000
_cell.length_c   1.000
_cell.angle_alpha   90.00
_cell.angle_beta   90.00
_cell.angle_gamma   90.00
#
_symmetry.space_group_name_H-M   'P 1'
#
loop_
_entity.id
_entity.type
_entity.pdbx_description
1 polymer ?
#
loop_
_entity_poly.entity_id
_entity_poly.type
_entity_poly.pdbx_seq_one_letter_code
_entity_poly.pdbx_strand_id
1 'polypeptide(L)'
;MLAGAVPRQSRSLFTRRSRIRSFTSTAPVRADFTHVVIGGGVIGIATARALAQKSAASSSSSSSSGTLLLERHASIGTETSSRNSEVIHAGLYYGPGTLKTRLCIAGKQKMYAFCAARGVPHANVGKWVIAQNEAEREALEGLHAVCRDELHVPTRFVGEREARETEPAVRAAAGILESPTTGIVDSHGLMVALQGEFEDAGGVTAVNSTVTRIEPLPLAGGSEKPGSRGWRLTVRDSATGEESTIDAETIVNGAGLGAADVHNMIVPPERRTRLYYAKGNYFSYAASEPRVAASSTRPPSP
;
A
#
# COMPACT_ATOMS: atom_id res chain seq x y z
N MET A 1 -38.16 5.60 11.44
CA MET A 1 -38.14 5.75 9.99
C MET A 1 -36.90 5.08 9.47
N LEU A 2 -37.05 3.92 8.84
CA LEU A 2 -35.99 3.06 8.35
C LEU A 2 -35.52 3.58 6.99
N ALA A 3 -34.31 4.10 6.90
CA ALA A 3 -33.71 4.41 5.62
C ALA A 3 -33.06 3.13 5.05
N GLY A 4 -33.61 2.61 3.97
CA GLY A 4 -33.17 1.41 3.30
C GLY A 4 -31.81 1.62 2.63
N ALA A 5 -30.86 0.78 2.97
CA ALA A 5 -29.60 0.64 2.26
C ALA A 5 -29.87 -0.03 0.90
N VAL A 6 -29.55 0.66 -0.19
CA VAL A 6 -29.53 0.10 -1.54
C VAL A 6 -28.27 -0.72 -1.71
N PRO A 7 -28.34 -2.02 -2.00
CA PRO A 7 -27.13 -2.81 -2.25
C PRO A 7 -26.54 -2.39 -3.60
N ARG A 8 -25.28 -1.90 -3.59
CA ARG A 8 -24.49 -1.75 -4.81
C ARG A 8 -24.26 -3.13 -5.42
N GLN A 9 -24.83 -3.37 -6.58
CA GLN A 9 -24.61 -4.59 -7.35
C GLN A 9 -23.15 -4.61 -7.84
N SER A 10 -22.37 -5.56 -7.33
CA SER A 10 -21.10 -5.95 -7.94
C SER A 10 -21.40 -6.50 -9.34
N ARG A 11 -21.04 -5.77 -10.38
CA ARG A 11 -21.15 -6.25 -11.74
C ARG A 11 -20.08 -7.33 -11.95
N SER A 12 -20.52 -8.59 -12.06
CA SER A 12 -19.68 -9.66 -12.58
C SER A 12 -19.26 -9.30 -14.02
N LEU A 13 -17.95 -9.19 -14.26
CA LEU A 13 -17.37 -8.92 -15.58
C LEU A 13 -17.51 -10.10 -16.56
N PHE A 14 -18.05 -11.23 -16.13
CA PHE A 14 -17.92 -12.52 -16.83
C PHE A 14 -19.14 -12.95 -17.66
N THR A 15 -20.05 -12.07 -18.05
CA THR A 15 -21.19 -12.46 -18.91
C THR A 15 -21.01 -12.05 -20.39
N ARG A 16 -19.84 -12.23 -20.97
CA ARG A 16 -19.73 -12.21 -22.44
C ARG A 16 -19.24 -13.55 -22.97
N ARG A 17 -20.19 -14.34 -23.50
CA ARG A 17 -19.88 -15.49 -24.36
C ARG A 17 -18.94 -15.05 -25.48
N SER A 18 -17.71 -15.56 -25.48
CA SER A 18 -16.75 -15.35 -26.56
C SER A 18 -17.23 -16.09 -27.80
N ARG A 19 -17.62 -15.31 -28.83
CA ARG A 19 -17.69 -15.83 -30.19
C ARG A 19 -16.25 -15.98 -30.67
N ILE A 20 -15.81 -17.22 -30.86
CA ILE A 20 -14.58 -17.54 -31.58
C ILE A 20 -14.73 -16.97 -32.98
N ARG A 21 -14.08 -15.85 -33.26
CA ARG A 21 -13.84 -15.37 -34.63
C ARG A 21 -12.37 -15.63 -34.95
N SER A 22 -12.10 -16.60 -35.79
CA SER A 22 -10.81 -16.70 -36.47
C SER A 22 -10.70 -15.53 -37.44
N PHE A 23 -9.88 -14.52 -37.09
CA PHE A 23 -9.45 -13.47 -37.97
C PHE A 23 -7.91 -13.44 -37.98
N THR A 24 -7.34 -13.80 -39.08
CA THR A 24 -5.99 -13.37 -39.48
C THR A 24 -6.02 -11.89 -39.78
N SER A 25 -5.98 -11.05 -38.75
CA SER A 25 -5.82 -9.62 -38.87
C SER A 25 -4.42 -9.23 -38.44
N THR A 26 -3.66 -8.61 -39.34
CA THR A 26 -2.34 -7.99 -39.08
C THR A 26 -2.46 -6.66 -38.32
N ALA A 27 -3.62 -6.30 -37.82
CA ALA A 27 -3.79 -5.14 -36.98
C ALA A 27 -3.13 -5.39 -35.59
N PRO A 28 -2.48 -4.38 -35.00
CA PRO A 28 -1.91 -4.53 -33.64
C PRO A 28 -3.02 -4.95 -32.70
N VAL A 29 -2.81 -6.07 -32.00
CA VAL A 29 -3.74 -6.52 -30.96
C VAL A 29 -3.75 -5.44 -29.88
N ARG A 30 -4.88 -4.77 -29.75
CA ARG A 30 -5.08 -3.74 -28.74
C ARG A 30 -5.30 -4.45 -27.40
N ALA A 31 -4.50 -4.11 -26.39
CA ALA A 31 -4.68 -4.64 -25.05
C ALA A 31 -6.06 -4.23 -24.48
N ASP A 32 -6.63 -5.09 -23.63
CA ASP A 32 -7.91 -4.84 -22.96
C ASP A 32 -7.78 -3.68 -21.96
N PHE A 33 -6.61 -3.54 -21.34
CA PHE A 33 -6.28 -2.49 -20.37
C PHE A 33 -4.90 -1.90 -20.61
N THR A 34 -4.77 -0.58 -20.39
CA THR A 34 -3.48 0.10 -20.40
C THR A 34 -2.64 -0.33 -19.19
N HIS A 35 -3.27 -0.43 -18.01
CA HIS A 35 -2.58 -0.86 -16.80
C HIS A 35 -3.40 -1.93 -16.07
N VAL A 36 -2.72 -3.00 -15.65
CA VAL A 36 -3.26 -3.98 -14.71
C VAL A 36 -2.41 -3.95 -13.44
N VAL A 37 -3.04 -3.64 -12.31
CA VAL A 37 -2.42 -3.67 -10.98
C VAL A 37 -2.84 -4.95 -10.26
N ILE A 38 -1.87 -5.75 -9.81
CA ILE A 38 -2.09 -7.02 -9.14
C ILE A 38 -1.93 -6.84 -7.64
N GLY A 39 -3.03 -7.02 -6.89
CA GLY A 39 -3.10 -6.89 -5.43
C GLY A 39 -3.86 -5.66 -4.98
N GLY A 40 -4.98 -5.87 -4.27
CA GLY A 40 -5.88 -4.85 -3.73
C GLY A 40 -5.52 -4.40 -2.30
N GLY A 41 -4.25 -4.48 -1.90
CA GLY A 41 -3.74 -3.85 -0.68
C GLY A 41 -3.55 -2.33 -0.86
N VAL A 42 -3.25 -1.61 0.23
CA VAL A 42 -3.10 -0.14 0.23
C VAL A 42 -2.14 0.37 -0.86
N ILE A 43 -1.04 -0.35 -1.12
CA ILE A 43 -0.06 0.04 -2.15
C ILE A 43 -0.62 -0.14 -3.56
N GLY A 44 -1.29 -1.28 -3.83
CA GLY A 44 -1.90 -1.54 -5.13
C GLY A 44 -3.02 -0.55 -5.44
N ILE A 45 -3.92 -0.30 -4.49
CA ILE A 45 -5.01 0.67 -4.63
C ILE A 45 -4.47 2.09 -4.88
N ALA A 46 -3.49 2.54 -4.08
CA ALA A 46 -2.89 3.86 -4.24
C ALA A 46 -2.20 4.02 -5.61
N THR A 47 -1.56 2.95 -6.09
CA THR A 47 -0.92 2.94 -7.42
C THR A 47 -1.96 2.96 -8.54
N ALA A 48 -2.99 2.11 -8.45
CA ALA A 48 -4.08 2.05 -9.42
C ALA A 48 -4.80 3.40 -9.54
N ARG A 49 -5.09 4.04 -8.38
CA ARG A 49 -5.65 5.39 -8.33
C ARG A 49 -4.78 6.41 -9.06
N ALA A 50 -3.48 6.42 -8.78
CA ALA A 50 -2.56 7.38 -9.41
C ALA A 50 -2.48 7.17 -10.93
N LEU A 51 -2.49 5.92 -11.41
CA LEU A 51 -2.51 5.59 -12.82
C LEU A 51 -3.82 6.02 -13.48
N ALA A 52 -4.98 5.73 -12.90
CA ALA A 52 -6.28 6.11 -13.43
C ALA A 52 -6.41 7.64 -13.51
N GLN A 53 -6.05 8.37 -12.47
CA GLN A 53 -6.08 9.83 -12.46
C GLN A 53 -5.16 10.45 -13.52
N LYS A 54 -3.95 9.88 -13.71
CA LYS A 54 -3.03 10.33 -14.76
C LYS A 54 -3.59 10.07 -16.15
N SER A 55 -4.21 8.92 -16.37
CA SER A 55 -4.85 8.57 -17.64
C SER A 55 -6.04 9.50 -17.95
N ALA A 56 -6.88 9.79 -16.97
CA ALA A 56 -8.00 10.71 -17.10
C ALA A 56 -7.56 12.14 -17.44
N ALA A 57 -6.44 12.60 -16.86
CA ALA A 57 -5.90 13.93 -17.12
C ALA A 57 -5.23 14.07 -18.51
N SER A 58 -4.78 12.97 -19.11
CA SER A 58 -4.09 12.97 -20.42
C SER A 58 -5.05 12.77 -21.61
N SER A 59 -6.33 12.91 -21.44
CA SER A 59 -7.40 12.61 -22.41
C SER A 59 -7.34 13.47 -23.70
N SER A 60 -6.30 13.25 -24.51
CA SER A 60 -6.26 13.68 -25.92
C SER A 60 -6.55 12.55 -26.91
N SER A 61 -6.85 11.32 -26.44
CA SER A 61 -7.20 10.22 -27.34
C SER A 61 -8.30 9.33 -26.76
N SER A 62 -9.38 9.23 -27.47
CA SER A 62 -10.60 8.42 -27.25
C SER A 62 -10.36 6.90 -27.23
N SER A 63 -9.18 6.41 -26.90
CA SER A 63 -8.80 5.03 -27.11
C SER A 63 -8.07 4.33 -25.94
N SER A 64 -7.92 4.96 -24.77
CA SER A 64 -7.24 4.28 -23.65
C SER A 64 -8.17 3.30 -22.96
N SER A 65 -7.83 2.04 -23.01
CA SER A 65 -8.35 1.01 -22.11
C SER A 65 -7.88 1.35 -20.71
N GLY A 66 -8.78 1.53 -19.75
CA GLY A 66 -8.50 2.07 -18.41
C GLY A 66 -7.49 1.28 -17.57
N THR A 67 -7.52 1.52 -16.26
CA THR A 67 -6.72 0.77 -15.26
C THR A 67 -7.60 -0.26 -14.57
N LEU A 68 -7.13 -1.52 -14.51
CA LEU A 68 -7.77 -2.62 -13.80
C LEU A 68 -6.97 -2.94 -12.54
N LEU A 69 -7.65 -3.10 -11.40
CA LEU A 69 -7.11 -3.63 -10.14
C LEU A 69 -7.64 -5.04 -9.91
N LEU A 70 -6.75 -6.03 -9.79
CA LEU A 70 -7.09 -7.43 -9.51
C LEU A 70 -6.80 -7.75 -8.04
N GLU A 71 -7.80 -8.25 -7.31
CA GLU A 71 -7.66 -8.73 -5.94
C GLU A 71 -8.15 -10.19 -5.84
N ARG A 72 -7.33 -11.07 -5.25
CA ARG A 72 -7.63 -12.51 -5.14
C ARG A 72 -8.73 -12.84 -4.13
N HIS A 73 -8.92 -11.99 -3.13
CA HIS A 73 -9.95 -12.16 -2.10
C HIS A 73 -11.28 -11.50 -2.51
N ALA A 74 -12.32 -11.78 -1.75
CA ALA A 74 -13.65 -11.19 -1.95
C ALA A 74 -13.73 -9.69 -1.64
N SER A 75 -12.69 -9.13 -0.99
CA SER A 75 -12.60 -7.70 -0.67
C SER A 75 -11.14 -7.23 -0.62
N ILE A 76 -10.95 -5.92 -0.81
CA ILE A 76 -9.65 -5.28 -0.75
C ILE A 76 -9.07 -5.30 0.67
N GLY A 77 -7.74 -5.21 0.77
CA GLY A 77 -7.02 -4.91 2.01
C GLY A 77 -7.02 -6.00 3.09
N THR A 78 -7.44 -7.22 2.79
CA THR A 78 -7.67 -8.29 3.77
C THR A 78 -6.41 -8.95 4.34
N GLU A 79 -5.25 -8.69 3.75
CA GLU A 79 -3.97 -9.26 4.21
C GLU A 79 -3.14 -8.24 5.02
N THR A 80 -1.89 -7.99 4.66
CA THR A 80 -0.95 -7.12 5.38
C THR A 80 -1.53 -5.72 5.64
N SER A 81 -2.35 -5.18 4.73
CA SER A 81 -2.94 -3.85 4.87
C SER A 81 -3.99 -3.75 6.00
N SER A 82 -4.53 -4.86 6.50
CA SER A 82 -5.37 -4.94 7.70
C SER A 82 -4.63 -5.53 8.92
N ARG A 83 -3.32 -5.78 8.81
CA ARG A 83 -2.48 -6.38 9.84
C ARG A 83 -1.28 -5.48 10.13
N ASN A 84 -1.55 -4.24 10.51
CA ASN A 84 -0.55 -3.22 10.79
C ASN A 84 -0.92 -2.42 12.04
N SER A 85 -0.04 -1.53 12.49
CA SER A 85 -0.24 -0.71 13.68
C SER A 85 -0.95 0.61 13.42
N GLU A 86 -1.37 0.89 12.17
CA GLU A 86 -2.02 2.12 11.75
C GLU A 86 -1.22 3.40 12.02
N VAL A 87 0.07 3.28 12.26
CA VAL A 87 0.96 4.40 12.58
C VAL A 87 1.38 5.13 11.32
N ILE A 88 1.14 6.44 11.28
CA ILE A 88 1.73 7.36 10.32
C ILE A 88 3.14 7.69 10.79
N HIS A 89 4.14 6.98 10.26
CA HIS A 89 5.54 7.11 10.66
C HIS A 89 6.15 8.44 10.21
N ALA A 90 6.96 9.06 11.10
CA ALA A 90 7.66 10.30 10.79
C ALA A 90 8.93 10.13 9.95
N GLY A 91 9.47 8.90 9.84
CA GLY A 91 10.68 8.61 9.07
C GLY A 91 11.99 8.55 9.88
N LEU A 92 11.92 8.34 11.20
CA LEU A 92 13.05 8.42 12.13
C LEU A 92 14.13 7.34 11.94
N TYR A 93 13.72 6.09 11.63
CA TYR A 93 14.56 4.90 11.87
C TYR A 93 15.23 4.29 10.63
N TYR A 94 15.07 4.87 9.46
CA TYR A 94 15.44 4.18 8.22
C TYR A 94 16.79 4.63 7.65
N GLY A 95 17.52 5.48 8.40
CA GLY A 95 18.80 6.03 8.03
C GLY A 95 18.73 7.16 7.00
N PRO A 96 19.67 8.11 7.05
CA PRO A 96 19.78 9.19 6.08
C PRO A 96 20.09 8.64 4.67
N GLY A 97 19.67 9.36 3.64
CA GLY A 97 19.95 9.03 2.24
C GLY A 97 19.18 7.83 1.66
N THR A 98 18.42 7.07 2.46
CA THR A 98 17.65 5.94 1.95
C THR A 98 16.36 6.37 1.25
N LEU A 99 15.96 5.61 0.22
CA LEU A 99 14.68 5.81 -0.45
C LEU A 99 13.52 5.68 0.55
N LYS A 100 13.61 4.76 1.49
CA LYS A 100 12.58 4.50 2.51
C LYS A 100 12.36 5.73 3.40
N THR A 101 13.42 6.38 3.89
CA THR A 101 13.33 7.62 4.67
C THR A 101 12.67 8.74 3.87
N ARG A 102 13.17 9.00 2.66
CA ARG A 102 12.64 10.05 1.80
C ARG A 102 11.14 9.86 1.51
N LEU A 103 10.74 8.64 1.13
CA LEU A 103 9.35 8.34 0.83
C LEU A 103 8.46 8.37 2.07
N CYS A 104 8.96 7.95 3.24
CA CYS A 104 8.23 8.00 4.49
C CYS A 104 7.92 9.46 4.89
N ILE A 105 8.92 10.34 4.86
CA ILE A 105 8.77 11.76 5.20
C ILE A 105 7.76 12.44 4.25
N ALA A 106 7.95 12.28 2.93
CA ALA A 106 7.05 12.85 1.93
C ALA A 106 5.64 12.23 1.98
N GLY A 107 5.57 10.92 2.20
CA GLY A 107 4.32 10.15 2.30
C GLY A 107 3.48 10.57 3.50
N LYS A 108 4.11 10.84 4.64
CA LYS A 108 3.43 11.35 5.84
C LYS A 108 2.64 12.63 5.55
N GLN A 109 3.28 13.61 4.91
CA GLN A 109 2.62 14.88 4.57
C GLN A 109 1.41 14.66 3.64
N LYS A 110 1.59 13.83 2.61
CA LYS A 110 0.50 13.45 1.69
C LYS A 110 -0.62 12.71 2.39
N MET A 111 -0.29 11.84 3.34
CA MET A 111 -1.26 11.06 4.12
C MET A 111 -2.16 11.98 4.94
N TYR A 112 -1.59 12.90 5.72
CA TYR A 112 -2.37 13.87 6.50
C TYR A 112 -3.26 14.73 5.60
N ALA A 113 -2.71 15.27 4.51
CA ALA A 113 -3.47 16.08 3.57
C ALA A 113 -4.63 15.31 2.93
N PHE A 114 -4.38 14.06 2.51
CA PHE A 114 -5.40 13.19 1.92
C PHE A 114 -6.50 12.86 2.92
N CYS A 115 -6.13 12.43 4.13
CA CYS A 115 -7.09 12.06 5.16
C CYS A 115 -7.99 13.25 5.55
N ALA A 116 -7.41 14.44 5.74
CA ALA A 116 -8.15 15.66 6.02
C ALA A 116 -9.12 16.00 4.87
N ALA A 117 -8.68 15.93 3.61
CA ALA A 117 -9.49 16.25 2.45
C ALA A 117 -10.64 15.24 2.20
N ARG A 118 -10.51 13.99 2.67
CA ARG A 118 -11.46 12.89 2.43
C ARG A 118 -12.24 12.47 3.66
N GLY A 119 -12.06 13.15 4.78
CA GLY A 119 -12.74 12.80 6.04
C GLY A 119 -12.33 11.43 6.59
N VAL A 120 -11.13 10.93 6.24
CA VAL A 120 -10.60 9.69 6.79
C VAL A 120 -10.18 9.93 8.24
N PRO A 121 -10.65 9.15 9.22
CA PRO A 121 -10.26 9.31 10.60
C PRO A 121 -8.74 9.18 10.78
N HIS A 122 -8.14 10.18 11.37
CA HIS A 122 -6.71 10.22 11.67
C HIS A 122 -6.43 11.19 12.80
N ALA A 123 -5.30 11.00 13.50
CA ALA A 123 -4.88 11.89 14.55
C ALA A 123 -3.35 12.02 14.59
N ASN A 124 -2.87 13.24 14.82
CA ASN A 124 -1.46 13.49 15.09
C ASN A 124 -1.23 13.41 16.61
N VAL A 125 -1.02 12.19 17.11
CA VAL A 125 -0.91 11.90 18.55
C VAL A 125 0.52 12.00 19.08
N GLY A 126 1.51 12.19 18.19
CA GLY A 126 2.91 12.10 18.56
C GLY A 126 3.36 10.66 18.82
N LYS A 127 4.64 10.52 19.17
CA LYS A 127 5.26 9.27 19.58
C LYS A 127 6.43 9.54 20.50
N TRP A 128 6.49 8.82 21.60
CA TRP A 128 7.64 8.82 22.49
C TRP A 128 8.55 7.63 22.25
N VAL A 129 9.83 7.88 22.14
CA VAL A 129 10.90 6.88 22.18
C VAL A 129 11.56 7.02 23.53
N ILE A 130 11.49 5.95 24.34
CA ILE A 130 11.86 5.98 25.74
C ILE A 130 13.19 5.26 25.99
N ALA A 131 14.03 5.82 26.84
CA ALA A 131 15.28 5.22 27.32
C ALA A 131 15.17 4.82 28.79
N GLN A 132 15.64 3.61 29.10
CA GLN A 132 15.64 3.06 30.45
C GLN A 132 17.04 3.08 31.09
N ASN A 133 18.09 3.29 30.33
CA ASN A 133 19.49 3.32 30.77
C ASN A 133 20.31 4.30 29.91
N GLU A 134 21.57 4.54 30.30
CA GLU A 134 22.45 5.52 29.66
C GLU A 134 22.76 5.16 28.21
N ALA A 135 22.97 3.89 27.88
CA ALA A 135 23.24 3.46 26.51
C ALA A 135 22.03 3.74 25.58
N GLU A 136 20.81 3.52 26.06
CA GLU A 136 19.59 3.88 25.32
C GLU A 136 19.43 5.42 25.21
N ARG A 137 19.88 6.17 26.23
CA ARG A 137 19.89 7.64 26.18
C ARG A 137 20.83 8.16 25.11
N GLU A 138 22.05 7.64 25.07
CA GLU A 138 23.02 7.98 24.04
C GLU A 138 22.48 7.69 22.63
N ALA A 139 21.78 6.56 22.46
CA ALA A 139 21.10 6.23 21.19
C ALA A 139 20.00 7.24 20.83
N LEU A 140 19.24 7.76 21.82
CA LEU A 140 18.25 8.82 21.57
C LEU A 140 18.92 10.15 21.18
N GLU A 141 20.03 10.51 21.77
CA GLU A 141 20.80 11.71 21.43
C GLU A 141 21.34 11.63 20.00
N GLY A 142 21.89 10.48 19.60
CA GLY A 142 22.30 10.21 18.24
C GLY A 142 21.13 10.28 17.25
N LEU A 143 20.01 9.66 17.59
CA LEU A 143 18.80 9.73 16.77
C LEU A 143 18.29 11.16 16.62
N HIS A 144 18.27 11.94 17.70
CA HIS A 144 17.86 13.35 17.67
C HIS A 144 18.77 14.17 16.76
N ALA A 145 20.09 13.99 16.86
CA ALA A 145 21.06 14.68 16.00
C ALA A 145 20.83 14.37 14.52
N VAL A 146 20.68 13.10 14.15
CA VAL A 146 20.37 12.68 12.76
C VAL A 146 19.05 13.28 12.29
N CYS A 147 18.01 13.24 13.11
CA CYS A 147 16.69 13.82 12.76
C CYS A 147 16.78 15.33 12.51
N ARG A 148 17.53 16.07 13.34
CA ARG A 148 17.71 17.52 13.23
C ARG A 148 18.58 17.90 12.04
N ASP A 149 19.75 17.28 11.91
CA ASP A 149 20.83 17.77 11.03
C ASP A 149 20.72 17.20 9.60
N GLU A 150 20.22 15.96 9.45
CA GLU A 150 20.19 15.29 8.16
C GLU A 150 18.79 15.07 7.60
N LEU A 151 17.82 14.71 8.45
CA LEU A 151 16.48 14.36 7.99
C LEU A 151 15.50 15.53 8.03
N HIS A 152 15.81 16.57 8.81
CA HIS A 152 14.93 17.69 9.08
C HIS A 152 13.52 17.26 9.57
N VAL A 153 13.51 16.20 10.38
CA VAL A 153 12.31 15.67 11.03
C VAL A 153 12.25 16.20 12.45
N PRO A 154 11.17 16.88 12.84
CA PRO A 154 11.04 17.43 14.19
C PRO A 154 11.11 16.34 15.26
N THR A 155 11.97 16.56 16.25
CA THR A 155 12.06 15.77 17.47
C THR A 155 12.46 16.69 18.62
N ARG A 156 12.06 16.36 19.85
CA ARG A 156 12.47 17.11 21.06
C ARG A 156 12.60 16.16 22.26
N PHE A 157 13.46 16.48 23.20
CA PHE A 157 13.46 15.82 24.48
C PHE A 157 12.33 16.32 25.36
N VAL A 158 11.63 15.39 26.02
CA VAL A 158 10.53 15.68 26.96
C VAL A 158 11.09 15.74 28.38
N GLY A 159 10.76 16.81 29.10
CA GLY A 159 11.17 16.99 30.50
C GLY A 159 10.42 16.03 31.44
N GLU A 160 11.05 15.66 32.55
CA GLU A 160 10.49 14.69 33.49
C GLU A 160 9.12 15.12 34.04
N ARG A 161 8.95 16.40 34.38
CA ARG A 161 7.66 16.93 34.86
C ARG A 161 6.57 16.80 33.80
N GLU A 162 6.85 17.24 32.58
CA GLU A 162 5.93 17.14 31.45
C GLU A 162 5.54 15.66 31.18
N ALA A 163 6.52 14.76 31.23
CA ALA A 163 6.28 13.33 31.04
C ALA A 163 5.34 12.77 32.07
N ARG A 164 5.50 13.10 33.35
CA ARG A 164 4.63 12.65 34.45
C ARG A 164 3.22 13.23 34.37
N GLU A 165 3.09 14.49 33.94
CA GLU A 165 1.81 15.14 33.76
C GLU A 165 1.02 14.57 32.57
N THR A 166 1.72 14.24 31.46
CA THR A 166 1.10 13.77 30.22
C THR A 166 0.81 12.28 30.25
N GLU A 167 1.78 11.46 30.68
CA GLU A 167 1.73 10.01 30.62
C GLU A 167 2.26 9.39 31.92
N PRO A 168 1.52 9.52 33.04
CA PRO A 168 1.99 9.09 34.37
C PRO A 168 2.31 7.60 34.46
N ALA A 169 1.73 6.77 33.59
CA ALA A 169 1.97 5.33 33.54
C ALA A 169 3.24 4.94 32.77
N VAL A 170 3.84 5.85 32.00
CA VAL A 170 5.04 5.58 31.22
C VAL A 170 6.29 5.77 32.06
N ARG A 171 7.12 4.73 32.18
CA ARG A 171 8.43 4.79 32.84
C ARG A 171 9.53 5.01 31.80
N ALA A 172 10.33 6.05 31.99
CA ALA A 172 11.48 6.39 31.17
C ALA A 172 12.60 6.84 32.12
N ALA A 173 13.42 5.88 32.59
CA ALA A 173 14.40 6.16 33.64
C ALA A 173 15.56 7.05 33.16
N ALA A 174 15.88 7.05 31.84
CA ALA A 174 17.02 7.77 31.28
C ALA A 174 16.62 8.89 30.29
N GLY A 175 15.39 8.90 29.80
CA GLY A 175 14.91 10.00 28.96
C GLY A 175 13.85 9.63 27.94
N ILE A 176 13.27 10.65 27.33
CA ILE A 176 12.21 10.55 26.31
C ILE A 176 12.52 11.47 25.16
N LEU A 177 12.52 10.91 23.95
CA LEU A 177 12.54 11.67 22.70
C LEU A 177 11.16 11.62 22.06
N GLU A 178 10.54 12.77 21.87
CA GLU A 178 9.25 12.90 21.20
C GLU A 178 9.42 13.12 19.70
N SER A 179 8.61 12.41 18.92
CA SER A 179 8.35 12.69 17.50
C SER A 179 6.96 13.27 17.33
N PRO A 180 6.82 14.60 17.31
CA PRO A 180 5.51 15.26 17.35
C PRO A 180 4.70 15.11 16.07
N THR A 181 5.31 14.64 14.97
CA THR A 181 4.64 14.49 13.68
C THR A 181 4.25 13.05 13.35
N THR A 182 4.47 12.12 14.27
CA THR A 182 3.94 10.75 14.19
C THR A 182 2.46 10.76 14.54
N GLY A 183 1.65 9.95 13.87
CA GLY A 183 0.22 9.86 14.15
C GLY A 183 -0.35 8.49 13.87
N ILE A 184 -1.67 8.43 13.84
CA ILE A 184 -2.45 7.22 13.55
C ILE A 184 -3.49 7.52 12.48
N VAL A 185 -3.91 6.49 11.74
CA VAL A 185 -4.92 6.58 10.69
C VAL A 185 -5.82 5.35 10.71
N ASP A 186 -7.10 5.52 10.44
CA ASP A 186 -7.97 4.40 10.08
C ASP A 186 -7.54 3.84 8.70
N SER A 187 -6.81 2.73 8.73
CA SER A 187 -6.27 2.11 7.53
C SER A 187 -7.36 1.57 6.61
N HIS A 188 -8.50 1.12 7.16
CA HIS A 188 -9.63 0.66 6.38
C HIS A 188 -10.31 1.84 5.67
N GLY A 189 -10.65 2.90 6.39
CA GLY A 189 -11.22 4.12 5.84
C GLY A 189 -10.33 4.75 4.76
N LEU A 190 -9.00 4.72 4.97
CA LEU A 190 -8.02 5.15 3.98
C LEU A 190 -8.13 4.34 2.67
N MET A 191 -8.18 3.01 2.76
CA MET A 191 -8.27 2.15 1.57
C MET A 191 -9.59 2.34 0.83
N VAL A 192 -10.70 2.47 1.54
CA VAL A 192 -12.02 2.75 0.96
C VAL A 192 -12.02 4.09 0.22
N ALA A 193 -11.45 5.14 0.81
CA ALA A 193 -11.34 6.45 0.17
C ALA A 193 -10.46 6.42 -1.10
N LEU A 194 -9.34 5.70 -1.04
CA LEU A 194 -8.45 5.51 -2.20
C LEU A 194 -9.14 4.73 -3.33
N GLN A 195 -9.90 3.67 -2.99
CA GLN A 195 -10.66 2.89 -3.94
C GLN A 195 -11.77 3.73 -4.59
N GLY A 196 -12.50 4.52 -3.81
CA GLY A 196 -13.54 5.41 -4.34
C GLY A 196 -12.98 6.37 -5.38
N GLU A 197 -11.86 7.05 -5.08
CA GLU A 197 -11.21 7.93 -6.05
C GLU A 197 -10.66 7.19 -7.29
N PHE A 198 -10.22 5.95 -7.13
CA PHE A 198 -9.79 5.11 -8.24
C PHE A 198 -10.96 4.82 -9.20
N GLU A 199 -12.12 4.43 -8.65
CA GLU A 199 -13.32 4.12 -9.42
C GLU A 199 -13.94 5.39 -10.03
N ASP A 200 -13.95 6.52 -9.31
CA ASP A 200 -14.38 7.83 -9.80
C ASP A 200 -13.50 8.31 -10.99
N ALA A 201 -12.22 7.94 -11.03
CA ALA A 201 -11.33 8.20 -12.15
C ALA A 201 -11.48 7.20 -13.32
N GLY A 202 -12.51 6.35 -13.30
CA GLY A 202 -12.80 5.36 -14.34
C GLY A 202 -12.02 4.04 -14.20
N GLY A 203 -11.39 3.81 -13.07
CA GLY A 203 -10.73 2.54 -12.75
C GLY A 203 -11.73 1.42 -12.46
N VAL A 204 -11.32 0.18 -12.67
CA VAL A 204 -12.14 -1.02 -12.42
C VAL A 204 -11.49 -1.90 -11.36
N THR A 205 -12.23 -2.24 -10.29
CA THR A 205 -11.79 -3.19 -9.28
C THR A 205 -12.45 -4.55 -9.54
N ALA A 206 -11.63 -5.62 -9.69
CA ALA A 206 -12.09 -6.99 -9.78
C ALA A 206 -11.58 -7.79 -8.57
N VAL A 207 -12.50 -8.15 -7.69
CA VAL A 207 -12.25 -9.04 -6.55
C VAL A 207 -12.42 -10.50 -6.95
N ASN A 208 -12.06 -11.45 -6.08
CA ASN A 208 -12.02 -12.89 -6.36
C ASN A 208 -11.20 -13.24 -7.61
N SER A 209 -10.24 -12.42 -7.97
CA SER A 209 -9.50 -12.46 -9.24
C SER A 209 -8.03 -12.81 -9.00
N THR A 210 -7.73 -14.10 -8.97
CA THR A 210 -6.36 -14.59 -8.74
C THR A 210 -5.60 -14.69 -10.05
N VAL A 211 -4.49 -13.96 -10.19
CA VAL A 211 -3.56 -14.11 -11.31
C VAL A 211 -2.80 -15.43 -11.13
N THR A 212 -2.95 -16.34 -12.09
CA THR A 212 -2.32 -17.68 -12.06
C THR A 212 -1.15 -17.78 -13.05
N ARG A 213 -1.12 -16.95 -14.09
CA ARG A 213 -0.06 -16.96 -15.11
C ARG A 213 0.09 -15.59 -15.74
N ILE A 214 1.33 -15.24 -16.11
CA ILE A 214 1.66 -14.01 -16.85
C ILE A 214 2.64 -14.38 -17.96
N GLU A 215 2.33 -13.96 -19.19
CA GLU A 215 3.13 -14.21 -20.38
C GLU A 215 3.30 -12.93 -21.19
N PRO A 216 4.47 -12.71 -21.79
CA PRO A 216 4.62 -11.62 -22.74
C PRO A 216 3.74 -11.86 -23.98
N LEU A 217 3.13 -10.80 -24.51
CA LEU A 217 2.43 -10.88 -25.78
C LEU A 217 3.42 -11.19 -26.92
N PRO A 218 2.98 -11.91 -27.98
CA PRO A 218 3.85 -12.31 -29.08
C PRO A 218 4.54 -11.12 -29.73
N LEU A 219 5.83 -11.28 -30.02
CA LEU A 219 6.65 -10.28 -30.69
C LEU A 219 6.39 -10.29 -32.20
N ALA A 220 6.40 -9.12 -32.83
CA ALA A 220 6.21 -9.01 -34.29
C ALA A 220 7.50 -9.26 -35.10
N GLY A 221 8.67 -9.32 -34.45
CA GLY A 221 9.98 -9.57 -35.03
C GLY A 221 11.03 -9.94 -33.98
N GLY A 222 12.06 -10.67 -34.36
CA GLY A 222 13.00 -11.35 -33.48
C GLY A 222 13.95 -10.51 -32.65
N SER A 223 13.80 -9.19 -32.58
CA SER A 223 14.72 -8.27 -31.85
C SER A 223 14.09 -7.56 -30.64
N GLU A 224 12.81 -7.74 -30.39
CA GLU A 224 12.12 -7.06 -29.29
C GLU A 224 12.28 -7.82 -27.96
N LYS A 225 12.32 -7.07 -26.84
CA LYS A 225 12.39 -7.68 -25.50
C LYS A 225 11.03 -8.24 -25.08
N PRO A 226 10.98 -9.36 -24.34
CA PRO A 226 9.73 -9.85 -23.77
C PRO A 226 9.00 -8.76 -22.99
N GLY A 227 7.68 -8.65 -23.20
CA GLY A 227 6.84 -7.64 -22.59
C GLY A 227 6.84 -6.26 -23.22
N SER A 228 7.64 -6.01 -24.28
CA SER A 228 7.65 -4.73 -25.00
C SER A 228 6.32 -4.43 -25.70
N ARG A 229 5.53 -5.45 -25.99
CA ARG A 229 4.18 -5.34 -26.59
C ARG A 229 3.05 -5.53 -25.58
N GLY A 230 3.39 -5.68 -24.29
CA GLY A 230 2.43 -5.94 -23.24
C GLY A 230 2.43 -7.41 -22.77
N TRP A 231 1.44 -7.73 -21.99
CA TRP A 231 1.36 -8.95 -21.20
C TRP A 231 -0.01 -9.60 -21.30
N ARG A 232 -0.07 -10.90 -21.34
CA ARG A 232 -1.27 -11.70 -21.14
C ARG A 232 -1.30 -12.27 -19.73
N LEU A 233 -2.37 -12.01 -19.00
CA LEU A 233 -2.61 -12.54 -17.68
C LEU A 233 -3.72 -13.60 -17.77
N THR A 234 -3.48 -14.77 -17.17
CA THR A 234 -4.55 -15.75 -16.87
C THR A 234 -5.05 -15.44 -15.46
N VAL A 235 -6.34 -15.20 -15.35
CA VAL A 235 -7.02 -14.84 -14.11
C VAL A 235 -8.06 -15.93 -13.80
N ARG A 236 -7.99 -16.49 -12.60
CA ARG A 236 -8.95 -17.45 -12.11
C ARG A 236 -9.89 -16.79 -11.11
N ASP A 237 -11.17 -16.91 -11.33
CA ASP A 237 -12.20 -16.55 -10.36
C ASP A 237 -12.11 -17.51 -9.16
N SER A 238 -11.83 -16.98 -7.97
CA SER A 238 -11.66 -17.77 -6.75
C SER A 238 -12.97 -18.35 -6.20
N ALA A 239 -14.12 -17.83 -6.64
CA ALA A 239 -15.44 -18.31 -6.22
C ALA A 239 -15.97 -19.42 -7.13
N THR A 240 -15.74 -19.33 -8.45
CA THR A 240 -16.25 -20.30 -9.43
C THR A 240 -15.19 -21.27 -9.94
N GLY A 241 -13.91 -20.90 -9.85
CA GLY A 241 -12.80 -21.65 -10.43
C GLY A 241 -12.61 -21.44 -11.94
N GLU A 242 -13.45 -20.61 -12.57
CA GLU A 242 -13.35 -20.31 -13.99
C GLU A 242 -12.10 -19.48 -14.31
N GLU A 243 -11.45 -19.79 -15.43
CA GLU A 243 -10.30 -19.05 -15.92
C GLU A 243 -10.66 -18.16 -17.13
N SER A 244 -10.09 -16.98 -17.13
CA SER A 244 -10.18 -16.03 -18.24
C SER A 244 -8.81 -15.42 -18.54
N THR A 245 -8.67 -14.77 -19.68
CA THR A 245 -7.43 -14.07 -20.06
C THR A 245 -7.68 -12.59 -20.30
N ILE A 246 -6.73 -11.78 -19.89
CA ILE A 246 -6.73 -10.33 -20.03
C ILE A 246 -5.40 -9.90 -20.64
N ASP A 247 -5.42 -9.05 -21.64
CA ASP A 247 -4.23 -8.44 -22.23
C ASP A 247 -4.02 -7.03 -21.64
N ALA A 248 -2.80 -6.72 -21.22
CA ALA A 248 -2.41 -5.45 -20.62
C ALA A 248 -1.16 -4.87 -21.28
N GLU A 249 -1.13 -3.54 -21.50
CA GLU A 249 0.10 -2.88 -21.95
C GLU A 249 1.17 -2.89 -20.86
N THR A 250 0.76 -2.65 -19.61
CA THR A 250 1.65 -2.59 -18.46
C THR A 250 1.03 -3.31 -17.27
N ILE A 251 1.87 -4.04 -16.52
CA ILE A 251 1.48 -4.66 -15.26
C ILE A 251 2.25 -4.04 -14.10
N VAL A 252 1.58 -3.91 -12.95
CA VAL A 252 2.18 -3.48 -11.69
C VAL A 252 1.96 -4.55 -10.64
N ASN A 253 3.06 -5.04 -10.08
CA ASN A 253 3.02 -6.03 -9.02
C ASN A 253 2.89 -5.33 -7.66
N GLY A 254 1.67 -5.28 -7.13
CA GLY A 254 1.30 -4.79 -5.81
C GLY A 254 0.86 -5.90 -4.84
N ALA A 255 1.23 -7.16 -5.12
CA ALA A 255 0.69 -8.36 -4.46
C ALA A 255 1.24 -8.64 -3.03
N GLY A 256 1.88 -7.65 -2.37
CA GLY A 256 2.31 -7.78 -0.98
C GLY A 256 3.15 -9.05 -0.72
N LEU A 257 2.68 -9.93 0.17
CA LEU A 257 3.38 -11.20 0.45
C LEU A 257 3.37 -12.18 -0.74
N GLY A 258 2.47 -12.01 -1.70
CA GLY A 258 2.45 -12.77 -2.97
C GLY A 258 3.32 -12.16 -4.07
N ALA A 259 4.04 -11.06 -3.81
CA ALA A 259 4.79 -10.33 -4.83
C ALA A 259 5.92 -11.16 -5.47
N ALA A 260 6.56 -12.04 -4.70
CA ALA A 260 7.58 -12.94 -5.22
C ALA A 260 6.97 -13.99 -6.18
N ASP A 261 5.79 -14.51 -5.87
CA ASP A 261 5.11 -15.48 -6.73
C ASP A 261 4.74 -14.85 -8.07
N VAL A 262 4.17 -13.64 -8.05
CA VAL A 262 3.86 -12.87 -9.27
C VAL A 262 5.14 -12.55 -10.06
N HIS A 263 6.21 -12.11 -9.39
CA HIS A 263 7.50 -11.85 -10.03
C HIS A 263 8.06 -13.11 -10.72
N ASN A 264 7.98 -14.25 -10.04
CA ASN A 264 8.49 -15.52 -10.52
C ASN A 264 7.72 -16.12 -11.72
N MET A 265 6.53 -15.59 -12.03
CA MET A 265 5.81 -15.93 -13.27
C MET A 265 6.45 -15.34 -14.52
N ILE A 266 7.20 -14.23 -14.36
CA ILE A 266 7.70 -13.43 -15.48
C ILE A 266 9.18 -13.70 -15.74
N VAL A 267 9.96 -13.92 -14.67
CA VAL A 267 11.41 -14.02 -14.76
C VAL A 267 11.89 -15.46 -15.00
N PRO A 268 13.02 -15.65 -15.68
CA PRO A 268 13.61 -16.98 -15.83
C PRO A 268 14.09 -17.54 -14.48
N PRO A 269 14.30 -18.86 -14.37
CA PRO A 269 14.58 -19.54 -13.11
C PRO A 269 15.72 -18.95 -12.28
N GLU A 270 16.79 -18.51 -12.93
CA GLU A 270 17.99 -17.93 -12.31
C GLU A 270 17.76 -16.53 -11.69
N ARG A 271 16.66 -15.87 -12.03
CA ARG A 271 16.25 -14.57 -11.49
C ARG A 271 15.08 -14.64 -10.53
N ARG A 272 14.62 -15.85 -10.21
CA ARG A 272 13.55 -16.05 -9.26
C ARG A 272 13.97 -15.62 -7.87
N THR A 273 13.05 -15.02 -7.14
CA THR A 273 13.26 -14.56 -5.77
C THR A 273 12.41 -15.34 -4.79
N ARG A 274 12.86 -15.44 -3.56
CA ARG A 274 12.14 -16.06 -2.44
C ARG A 274 11.91 -15.01 -1.35
N LEU A 275 10.72 -14.99 -0.79
CA LEU A 275 10.43 -14.19 0.40
C LEU A 275 10.78 -14.98 1.66
N TYR A 276 11.36 -14.26 2.64
CA TYR A 276 11.54 -14.72 4.01
C TYR A 276 10.63 -13.89 4.90
N TYR A 277 9.90 -14.55 5.78
CA TYR A 277 8.87 -13.91 6.58
C TYR A 277 9.35 -13.67 7.99
N ALA A 278 9.09 -12.47 8.53
CA ALA A 278 9.19 -12.15 9.95
C ALA A 278 7.78 -11.87 10.47
N LYS A 279 7.37 -12.57 11.55
CA LYS A 279 6.06 -12.39 12.17
C LYS A 279 6.16 -11.34 13.28
N GLY A 280 5.41 -10.23 13.14
CA GLY A 280 5.13 -9.33 14.24
C GLY A 280 3.92 -9.83 15.05
N ASN A 281 4.01 -9.77 16.38
CA ASN A 281 2.88 -10.06 17.27
C ASN A 281 2.35 -8.76 17.85
N TYR A 282 1.02 -8.64 17.92
CA TYR A 282 0.34 -7.54 18.57
C TYR A 282 -0.35 -8.08 19.83
N PHE A 283 -0.31 -7.30 20.90
CA PHE A 283 -1.02 -7.58 22.12
C PHE A 283 -2.17 -6.58 22.24
N SER A 284 -3.36 -7.05 22.57
CA SER A 284 -4.49 -6.20 22.93
C SER A 284 -4.51 -5.98 24.44
N TYR A 285 -4.84 -4.77 24.84
CA TYR A 285 -4.99 -4.41 26.25
C TYR A 285 -6.42 -3.90 26.47
N ALA A 286 -7.18 -4.64 27.28
CA ALA A 286 -8.62 -4.40 27.48
C ALA A 286 -8.96 -3.75 28.83
N ALA A 287 -7.96 -3.53 29.71
CA ALA A 287 -8.22 -2.86 30.99
C ALA A 287 -8.40 -1.34 30.78
N SER A 288 -9.17 -0.71 31.68
CA SER A 288 -9.41 0.73 31.64
C SER A 288 -8.21 1.56 32.09
N GLU A 289 -7.29 0.97 32.86
CA GLU A 289 -6.09 1.60 33.40
C GLU A 289 -4.88 0.64 33.30
N PRO A 290 -3.65 1.14 33.06
CA PRO A 290 -3.34 2.54 32.77
C PRO A 290 -3.74 2.95 31.34
N ARG A 291 -4.11 4.21 31.14
CA ARG A 291 -4.32 4.80 29.81
C ARG A 291 -3.04 5.41 29.32
N VAL A 292 -2.74 5.25 28.05
CA VAL A 292 -1.60 5.86 27.34
C VAL A 292 -2.14 6.59 26.11
N ALA A 293 -1.93 7.90 26.04
CA ALA A 293 -2.41 8.74 24.94
C ALA A 293 -1.40 8.82 23.81
N ALA A 294 -0.10 8.80 24.11
CA ALA A 294 0.95 8.82 23.12
C ALA A 294 1.42 7.41 22.74
N SER A 295 1.76 7.19 21.48
CA SER A 295 2.47 5.96 21.06
C SER A 295 3.88 5.93 21.68
N SER A 296 4.27 4.87 22.36
CA SER A 296 5.59 4.74 22.98
C SER A 296 6.35 3.52 22.46
N THR A 297 7.67 3.67 22.26
CA THR A 297 8.57 2.57 21.85
C THR A 297 9.95 2.76 22.49
N ARG A 298 10.75 1.68 22.46
CA ARG A 298 12.19 1.76 22.74
C ARG A 298 12.98 2.09 21.48
N PRO A 299 14.21 2.65 21.58
CA PRO A 299 15.08 2.79 20.44
C PRO A 299 15.39 1.42 19.83
N PRO A 300 15.70 1.35 18.52
CA PRO A 300 16.21 0.12 17.91
C PRO A 300 17.51 -0.30 18.62
N SER A 301 17.67 -1.58 18.86
CA SER A 301 18.93 -2.14 19.35
C SER A 301 20.05 -1.90 18.33
N PRO A 302 21.28 -1.63 18.76
CA PRO A 302 22.43 -1.40 17.89
C PRO A 302 22.75 -2.60 16.99
#